data_94beb68895b44d39e0a9ed92f4409d07
#
_entry.id   94beb68895b44d39e0a9ed92f4409d07
#
_cell.length_a   1.000
_cell.length_b   1.000
_cell.length_c   1.000
_cell.angle_alpha   90.00
_cell.angle_beta   90.00
_cell.angle_gamma   90.00
#
_symmetry.space_group_name_H-M   'P 1'
#
loop_
_entity.id
_entity.type
_entity.pdbx_description
1 polymer ?
#
loop_
_entity_poly.entity_id
_entity_poly.type
_entity_poly.pdbx_seq_one_letter_code
_entity_poly.pdbx_strand_id
1 'polypeptide(L)'
;MTALAAVVALGASLAGCGSSGEETTQRYSWPLATASPEDTVTQIFAEKFAEEISELSDGRMKIQVYANSTLGGDRDLLETCADGDIPFVVQNTAPQVSFMGDLAVFDLPCVFDSLDECREKIDNPEFYELISNVYTEGGYHLLGMADQGFRVMSTNKPVYSFSDFKGQKIRTMENSYHLAFWKAIGANPTPMSFSEVYIGLQQHTIDAQENPYEVIVSNNLYEQQDYVVETNHLPHLISLIVNDDFFKDLPEDEQEIMTEAAKIATEYAREQSDARIADKIATIEESGTKILTLDDQTRAEIRKASKSVYESIEENIDPAIYNAYMDGIE
;
A
#
# COMPACT_ATOMS: atom_id res chain seq x y z
N MET A 1 31.14 10.45 -23.95
CA MET A 1 31.15 9.30 -24.88
C MET A 1 29.70 8.93 -25.06
N THR A 2 29.15 9.32 -26.21
CA THR A 2 27.76 9.21 -26.63
C THR A 2 27.47 7.76 -27.06
N ALA A 3 26.52 7.10 -26.39
CA ALA A 3 25.99 5.82 -26.86
C ALA A 3 24.67 6.09 -27.62
N LEU A 4 24.71 5.81 -28.90
CA LEU A 4 23.61 5.95 -29.86
C LEU A 4 22.64 4.76 -29.68
N ALA A 5 21.38 5.04 -29.43
CA ALA A 5 20.30 4.04 -29.54
C ALA A 5 19.98 3.85 -31.05
N ALA A 6 20.15 2.64 -31.55
CA ALA A 6 19.80 2.27 -32.91
C ALA A 6 18.33 1.83 -32.99
N VAL A 7 17.48 2.68 -33.55
CA VAL A 7 16.14 2.31 -34.03
C VAL A 7 16.28 1.59 -35.36
N VAL A 8 15.97 0.30 -35.43
CA VAL A 8 15.87 -0.46 -36.67
C VAL A 8 14.44 -0.35 -37.19
N ALA A 9 14.24 0.54 -38.15
CA ALA A 9 13.03 0.57 -38.95
C ALA A 9 13.19 -0.40 -40.13
N LEU A 10 12.49 -1.53 -40.14
CA LEU A 10 12.34 -2.37 -41.33
C LEU A 10 11.18 -1.84 -42.18
N GLY A 11 11.50 -1.10 -43.20
CA GLY A 11 10.57 -0.78 -44.26
C GLY A 11 10.48 -1.92 -45.29
N ALA A 12 9.31 -2.51 -45.44
CA ALA A 12 8.98 -3.33 -46.60
C ALA A 12 7.75 -2.73 -47.27
N SER A 13 8.01 -2.02 -48.39
CA SER A 13 6.98 -1.55 -49.30
C SER A 13 6.53 -2.70 -50.20
N LEU A 14 5.24 -3.10 -50.08
CA LEU A 14 4.53 -3.86 -51.11
C LEU A 14 3.23 -3.13 -51.44
N ALA A 15 3.18 -2.56 -52.61
CA ALA A 15 1.99 -1.99 -53.18
C ALA A 15 0.98 -3.10 -53.51
N GLY A 16 -0.20 -3.04 -52.91
CA GLY A 16 -1.35 -3.88 -53.21
C GLY A 16 -2.60 -3.06 -52.91
N CYS A 17 -3.30 -2.57 -53.93
CA CYS A 17 -4.60 -1.94 -53.85
C CYS A 17 -5.63 -2.93 -53.31
N GLY A 18 -6.22 -2.61 -52.16
CA GLY A 18 -7.38 -3.30 -51.59
C GLY A 18 -7.84 -2.47 -50.40
N SER A 19 -8.84 -1.61 -50.61
CA SER A 19 -9.47 -0.82 -49.56
C SER A 19 -10.29 -1.72 -48.65
N SER A 20 -9.76 -2.09 -47.51
CA SER A 20 -10.48 -2.36 -46.29
C SER A 20 -9.65 -1.67 -45.21
N GLY A 21 -10.20 -0.62 -44.63
CA GLY A 21 -9.58 0.05 -43.49
C GLY A 21 -9.55 -0.93 -42.30
N GLU A 22 -8.48 -1.67 -42.17
CA GLU A 22 -8.05 -2.19 -40.90
C GLU A 22 -7.52 -0.98 -40.12
N GLU A 23 -8.34 -0.46 -39.23
CA GLU A 23 -7.84 0.37 -38.13
C GLU A 23 -6.77 -0.49 -37.45
N THR A 24 -5.51 -0.10 -37.60
CA THR A 24 -4.43 -0.70 -36.84
C THR A 24 -4.66 -0.35 -35.38
N THR A 25 -5.37 -1.20 -34.66
CA THR A 25 -5.64 -1.03 -33.24
C THR A 25 -4.30 -0.99 -32.52
N GLN A 26 -3.97 0.18 -31.97
CA GLN A 26 -2.75 0.38 -31.21
C GLN A 26 -2.79 -0.55 -29.99
N ARG A 27 -1.68 -1.22 -29.71
CA ARG A 27 -1.53 -2.12 -28.57
C ARG A 27 -0.53 -1.56 -27.59
N TYR A 28 -0.87 -1.61 -26.33
CA TYR A 28 -0.08 -1.10 -25.23
C TYR A 28 0.37 -2.23 -24.29
N SER A 29 1.53 -2.06 -23.70
CA SER A 29 2.02 -2.92 -22.63
C SER A 29 2.83 -2.08 -21.65
N TRP A 30 2.36 -1.97 -20.40
CA TRP A 30 2.95 -1.14 -19.38
C TRP A 30 3.35 -1.96 -18.15
N PRO A 31 4.43 -1.56 -17.44
CA PRO A 31 4.75 -2.13 -16.15
C PRO A 31 3.85 -1.55 -15.07
N LEU A 32 3.47 -2.41 -14.11
CA LEU A 32 2.94 -2.05 -12.81
C LEU A 32 3.82 -2.69 -11.75
N ALA A 33 4.24 -1.93 -10.75
CA ALA A 33 5.16 -2.43 -9.73
C ALA A 33 4.60 -2.30 -8.32
N THR A 34 5.05 -3.22 -7.46
CA THR A 34 4.84 -3.15 -6.01
C THR A 34 6.05 -3.70 -5.26
N ALA A 35 6.38 -3.10 -4.11
CA ALA A 35 7.38 -3.64 -3.21
C ALA A 35 6.86 -4.82 -2.38
N SER A 36 5.53 -5.00 -2.32
CA SER A 36 4.89 -6.07 -1.55
C SER A 36 5.25 -7.46 -2.06
N PRO A 37 5.31 -8.47 -1.16
CA PRO A 37 5.57 -9.85 -1.55
C PRO A 37 4.48 -10.41 -2.45
N GLU A 38 4.82 -11.51 -3.11
CA GLU A 38 3.82 -12.37 -3.78
C GLU A 38 2.83 -12.96 -2.75
N ASP A 39 1.67 -13.39 -3.21
CA ASP A 39 0.58 -13.92 -2.37
C ASP A 39 0.11 -12.94 -1.28
N THR A 40 0.03 -11.64 -1.62
CA THR A 40 -0.57 -10.60 -0.80
C THR A 40 -1.72 -9.92 -1.51
N VAL A 41 -2.66 -9.32 -0.77
CA VAL A 41 -3.77 -8.55 -1.36
C VAL A 41 -3.23 -7.41 -2.23
N THR A 42 -2.08 -6.83 -1.88
CA THR A 42 -1.44 -5.79 -2.71
C THR A 42 -1.10 -6.32 -4.11
N GLN A 43 -0.50 -7.51 -4.21
CA GLN A 43 -0.24 -8.15 -5.50
C GLN A 43 -1.54 -8.55 -6.20
N ILE A 44 -2.49 -9.15 -5.47
CA ILE A 44 -3.78 -9.58 -6.00
C ILE A 44 -4.54 -8.39 -6.60
N PHE A 45 -4.50 -7.22 -5.95
CA PHE A 45 -5.07 -5.98 -6.47
C PHE A 45 -4.43 -5.57 -7.80
N ALA A 46 -3.10 -5.61 -7.87
CA ALA A 46 -2.36 -5.30 -9.10
C ALA A 46 -2.67 -6.29 -10.24
N GLU A 47 -2.72 -7.58 -9.94
CA GLU A 47 -3.03 -8.62 -10.92
C GLU A 47 -4.46 -8.55 -11.42
N LYS A 48 -5.43 -8.30 -10.51
CA LYS A 48 -6.83 -8.15 -10.90
C LYS A 48 -7.03 -6.92 -11.77
N PHE A 49 -6.40 -5.80 -11.45
CA PHE A 49 -6.39 -4.62 -12.31
C PHE A 49 -5.83 -4.93 -13.70
N ALA A 50 -4.70 -5.64 -13.78
CA ALA A 50 -4.09 -6.03 -15.04
C ALA A 50 -4.99 -6.97 -15.89
N GLU A 51 -5.70 -7.90 -15.23
CA GLU A 51 -6.69 -8.78 -15.84
C GLU A 51 -7.84 -7.97 -16.44
N GLU A 52 -8.48 -7.11 -15.64
CA GLU A 52 -9.63 -6.29 -16.07
C GLU A 52 -9.26 -5.32 -17.20
N ILE A 53 -8.10 -4.68 -17.13
CA ILE A 53 -7.57 -3.87 -18.24
C ILE A 53 -7.52 -4.66 -19.54
N SER A 54 -7.02 -5.89 -19.49
CA SER A 54 -6.94 -6.74 -20.68
C SER A 54 -8.33 -7.14 -21.18
N GLU A 55 -9.24 -7.52 -20.29
CA GLU A 55 -10.60 -7.94 -20.64
C GLU A 55 -11.42 -6.79 -21.22
N LEU A 56 -11.49 -5.65 -20.53
CA LEU A 56 -12.28 -4.48 -20.95
C LEU A 56 -11.76 -3.83 -22.24
N SER A 57 -10.47 -4.01 -22.56
CA SER A 57 -9.86 -3.48 -23.77
C SER A 57 -9.80 -4.48 -24.94
N ASP A 58 -10.40 -5.66 -24.82
CA ASP A 58 -10.26 -6.76 -25.80
C ASP A 58 -8.80 -7.11 -26.10
N GLY A 59 -7.93 -7.04 -25.09
CA GLY A 59 -6.49 -7.32 -25.19
C GLY A 59 -5.65 -6.25 -25.89
N ARG A 60 -6.20 -5.05 -26.11
CA ARG A 60 -5.45 -3.90 -26.65
C ARG A 60 -4.45 -3.35 -25.63
N MET A 61 -4.88 -3.26 -24.38
CA MET A 61 -4.10 -2.77 -23.24
C MET A 61 -3.66 -3.95 -22.39
N LYS A 62 -2.39 -3.96 -22.00
CA LYS A 62 -1.83 -4.98 -21.12
C LYS A 62 -0.98 -4.35 -20.04
N ILE A 63 -1.07 -4.89 -18.86
CA ILE A 63 -0.23 -4.51 -17.73
C ILE A 63 0.57 -5.74 -17.30
N GLN A 64 1.87 -5.56 -17.10
CA GLN A 64 2.76 -6.57 -16.57
C GLN A 64 3.08 -6.23 -15.12
N VAL A 65 2.67 -7.10 -14.20
CA VAL A 65 2.87 -6.91 -12.76
C VAL A 65 4.26 -7.39 -12.35
N TYR A 66 4.95 -6.57 -11.55
CA TYR A 66 6.24 -6.85 -10.93
C TYR A 66 6.12 -6.66 -9.42
N ALA A 67 6.08 -7.76 -8.69
CA ALA A 67 5.97 -7.78 -7.23
C ALA A 67 7.34 -7.93 -6.54
N ASN A 68 7.32 -7.98 -5.22
CA ASN A 68 8.45 -8.36 -4.36
C ASN A 68 9.70 -7.48 -4.56
N SER A 69 9.50 -6.17 -4.66
CA SER A 69 10.57 -5.17 -4.87
C SER A 69 11.46 -5.45 -6.10
N THR A 70 10.96 -6.18 -7.09
CA THR A 70 11.74 -6.56 -8.30
C THR A 70 12.22 -5.33 -9.08
N LEU A 71 11.44 -4.24 -9.09
CA LEU A 71 11.77 -2.98 -9.76
C LEU A 71 12.16 -1.87 -8.77
N GLY A 72 12.25 -2.14 -7.47
CA GLY A 72 12.65 -1.18 -6.44
C GLY A 72 11.80 -1.28 -5.18
N GLY A 73 12.21 -0.57 -4.11
CA GLY A 73 11.45 -0.38 -2.89
C GLY A 73 10.35 0.66 -3.04
N ASP A 74 9.52 0.85 -2.00
CA ASP A 74 8.38 1.78 -2.05
C ASP A 74 8.77 3.18 -2.51
N ARG A 75 9.88 3.72 -2.00
CA ARG A 75 10.37 5.05 -2.36
C ARG A 75 10.81 5.12 -3.83
N ASP A 76 11.61 4.14 -4.27
CA ASP A 76 12.11 4.08 -5.66
C ASP A 76 10.95 4.01 -6.65
N LEU A 77 9.90 3.24 -6.30
CA LEU A 77 8.72 3.08 -7.14
C LEU A 77 7.90 4.37 -7.26
N LEU A 78 7.79 5.17 -6.19
CA LEU A 78 7.13 6.48 -6.27
C LEU A 78 7.93 7.45 -7.14
N GLU A 79 9.24 7.51 -6.97
CA GLU A 79 10.11 8.36 -7.79
C GLU A 79 10.04 7.97 -9.27
N THR A 80 10.12 6.68 -9.60
CA THR A 80 10.00 6.20 -10.99
C THR A 80 8.62 6.36 -11.58
N CYS A 81 7.56 6.32 -10.75
CA CYS A 81 6.20 6.60 -11.20
C CYS A 81 6.02 8.09 -11.51
N ALA A 82 6.53 8.98 -10.65
CA ALA A 82 6.51 10.42 -10.91
C ALA A 82 7.26 10.79 -12.19
N ASP A 83 8.38 10.13 -12.48
CA ASP A 83 9.17 10.32 -13.71
C ASP A 83 8.52 9.67 -14.95
N GLY A 84 7.48 8.85 -14.79
CA GLY A 84 6.74 8.17 -15.86
C GLY A 84 7.42 6.90 -16.41
N ASP A 85 8.55 6.47 -15.84
CA ASP A 85 9.26 5.26 -16.30
C ASP A 85 8.48 3.97 -15.94
N ILE A 86 7.82 3.96 -14.77
CA ILE A 86 6.89 2.91 -14.32
C ILE A 86 5.55 3.59 -14.06
N PRO A 87 4.62 3.62 -15.02
CA PRO A 87 3.41 4.43 -14.89
C PRO A 87 2.46 4.00 -13.77
N PHE A 88 2.45 2.73 -13.35
CA PHE A 88 1.51 2.22 -12.36
C PHE A 88 2.22 1.65 -11.14
N VAL A 89 1.71 1.99 -9.95
CA VAL A 89 2.19 1.47 -8.66
C VAL A 89 1.00 1.07 -7.78
N VAL A 90 1.13 -0.08 -7.09
CA VAL A 90 0.25 -0.44 -5.97
C VAL A 90 1.10 -0.57 -4.73
N GLN A 91 0.80 0.24 -3.71
CA GLN A 91 1.55 0.18 -2.45
C GLN A 91 0.78 0.76 -1.26
N ASN A 92 1.30 0.53 -0.05
CA ASN A 92 0.77 1.12 1.17
C ASN A 92 0.89 2.65 1.16
N THR A 93 -0.09 3.33 1.77
CA THR A 93 -0.13 4.81 1.84
C THR A 93 0.99 5.42 2.69
N ALA A 94 1.51 4.70 3.70
CA ALA A 94 2.47 5.24 4.65
C ALA A 94 3.81 5.71 4.03
N PRO A 95 4.48 4.99 3.09
CA PRO A 95 5.67 5.52 2.41
C PRO A 95 5.40 6.76 1.56
N GLN A 96 4.16 6.94 1.11
CA GLN A 96 3.74 8.05 0.24
C GLN A 96 3.70 9.40 0.97
N VAL A 97 3.58 9.41 2.30
CA VAL A 97 3.53 10.61 3.13
C VAL A 97 4.76 11.53 2.94
N SER A 98 5.91 10.95 2.63
CA SER A 98 7.12 11.74 2.35
C SER A 98 7.08 12.51 1.02
N PHE A 99 6.14 12.18 0.13
CA PHE A 99 5.88 12.83 -1.16
C PHE A 99 4.62 13.71 -1.10
N MET A 100 3.60 13.24 -0.40
CA MET A 100 2.27 13.84 -0.28
C MET A 100 1.90 13.91 1.20
N GLY A 101 2.26 15.02 1.87
CA GLY A 101 2.18 15.17 3.33
C GLY A 101 0.79 14.95 3.92
N ASP A 102 -0.26 15.35 3.21
CA ASP A 102 -1.65 15.23 3.67
C ASP A 102 -2.14 13.78 3.78
N LEU A 103 -1.47 12.82 3.13
CA LEU A 103 -1.75 11.39 3.31
C LEU A 103 -1.42 10.89 4.72
N ALA A 104 -0.74 11.72 5.54
CA ALA A 104 -0.53 11.43 6.97
C ALA A 104 -1.84 11.28 7.75
N VAL A 105 -2.97 11.72 7.21
CA VAL A 105 -4.29 11.48 7.81
C VAL A 105 -4.54 9.98 8.04
N PHE A 106 -4.02 9.10 7.17
CA PHE A 106 -4.12 7.64 7.30
C PHE A 106 -3.20 7.05 8.38
N ASP A 107 -2.27 7.85 8.93
CA ASP A 107 -1.35 7.44 10.00
C ASP A 107 -1.86 7.82 11.40
N LEU A 108 -3.10 8.33 11.53
CA LEU A 108 -3.75 8.54 12.81
C LEU A 108 -3.99 7.19 13.49
N PRO A 109 -3.31 6.88 14.61
CA PRO A 109 -3.34 5.53 15.17
C PRO A 109 -4.61 5.25 15.99
N CYS A 110 -5.12 4.02 15.88
CA CYS A 110 -6.27 3.53 16.63
C CYS A 110 -7.57 4.31 16.40
N VAL A 111 -7.77 4.84 15.19
CA VAL A 111 -8.98 5.58 14.80
C VAL A 111 -10.17 4.64 14.64
N PHE A 112 -9.99 3.51 13.99
CA PHE A 112 -11.06 2.57 13.66
C PHE A 112 -11.00 1.31 14.51
N ASP A 113 -12.16 0.82 14.90
CA ASP A 113 -12.33 -0.48 15.57
C ASP A 113 -12.62 -1.61 14.55
N SER A 114 -13.05 -1.27 13.32
CA SER A 114 -13.29 -2.23 12.24
C SER A 114 -12.82 -1.71 10.87
N LEU A 115 -12.59 -2.64 9.93
CA LEU A 115 -12.28 -2.28 8.53
C LEU A 115 -13.48 -1.69 7.82
N ASP A 116 -14.71 -2.08 8.19
CA ASP A 116 -15.92 -1.53 7.58
C ASP A 116 -16.06 -0.03 7.88
N GLU A 117 -15.79 0.40 9.11
CA GLU A 117 -15.75 1.83 9.45
C GLU A 117 -14.69 2.59 8.66
N CYS A 118 -13.51 2.00 8.50
CA CYS A 118 -12.45 2.57 7.67
C CYS A 118 -12.88 2.70 6.20
N ARG A 119 -13.45 1.62 5.63
CA ARG A 119 -13.93 1.61 4.23
C ARG A 119 -15.03 2.64 4.00
N GLU A 120 -16.02 2.73 4.93
CA GLU A 120 -17.07 3.74 4.86
C GLU A 120 -16.50 5.16 4.83
N LYS A 121 -15.44 5.41 5.60
CA LYS A 121 -14.77 6.71 5.65
C LYS A 121 -14.01 7.02 4.35
N ILE A 122 -13.19 6.10 3.86
CA ILE A 122 -12.40 6.34 2.64
C ILE A 122 -13.24 6.34 1.37
N ASP A 123 -14.42 5.71 1.37
CA ASP A 123 -15.37 5.69 0.26
C ASP A 123 -16.34 6.86 0.30
N ASN A 124 -16.33 7.69 1.35
CA ASN A 124 -17.11 8.90 1.39
C ASN A 124 -16.71 9.82 0.22
N PRO A 125 -17.64 10.23 -0.66
CA PRO A 125 -17.27 10.95 -1.89
C PRO A 125 -16.53 12.27 -1.64
N GLU A 126 -16.88 13.01 -0.58
CA GLU A 126 -16.22 14.27 -0.23
C GLU A 126 -14.78 14.01 0.23
N PHE A 127 -14.58 13.01 1.10
CA PHE A 127 -13.24 12.63 1.56
C PHE A 127 -12.40 12.07 0.41
N TYR A 128 -12.98 11.20 -0.43
CA TYR A 128 -12.27 10.61 -1.57
C TYR A 128 -11.81 11.67 -2.56
N GLU A 129 -12.63 12.71 -2.83
CA GLU A 129 -12.27 13.84 -3.68
C GLU A 129 -11.08 14.63 -3.09
N LEU A 130 -11.11 14.92 -1.79
CA LEU A 130 -9.99 15.59 -1.11
C LEU A 130 -8.68 14.78 -1.25
N ILE A 131 -8.73 13.48 -1.02
CA ILE A 131 -7.56 12.60 -1.16
C ILE A 131 -7.10 12.49 -2.62
N SER A 132 -8.01 12.37 -3.57
CA SER A 132 -7.68 12.36 -5.01
C SER A 132 -6.94 13.63 -5.43
N ASN A 133 -7.33 14.79 -4.88
CA ASN A 133 -6.63 16.05 -5.13
C ASN A 133 -5.20 16.03 -4.58
N VAL A 134 -4.97 15.45 -3.38
CA VAL A 134 -3.63 15.27 -2.82
C VAL A 134 -2.73 14.47 -3.77
N TYR A 135 -3.25 13.37 -4.31
CA TYR A 135 -2.49 12.58 -5.30
C TYR A 135 -2.21 13.39 -6.57
N THR A 136 -3.20 14.11 -7.10
CA THR A 136 -3.04 14.90 -8.33
C THR A 136 -2.02 16.02 -8.15
N GLU A 137 -2.03 16.70 -7.00
CA GLU A 137 -1.03 17.73 -6.66
C GLU A 137 0.37 17.13 -6.52
N GLY A 138 0.48 15.86 -6.09
CA GLY A 138 1.72 15.09 -6.05
C GLY A 138 2.19 14.56 -7.41
N GLY A 139 1.44 14.75 -8.50
CA GLY A 139 1.76 14.24 -9.83
C GLY A 139 1.30 12.81 -10.10
N TYR A 140 0.38 12.31 -9.27
CA TYR A 140 -0.23 10.98 -9.42
C TYR A 140 -1.73 11.08 -9.62
N HIS A 141 -2.32 10.09 -10.28
CA HIS A 141 -3.76 9.93 -10.36
C HIS A 141 -4.16 8.71 -9.52
N LEU A 142 -5.06 8.92 -8.55
CA LEU A 142 -5.58 7.85 -7.70
C LEU A 142 -6.67 7.08 -8.47
N LEU A 143 -6.41 5.81 -8.76
CA LEU A 143 -7.36 4.93 -9.43
C LEU A 143 -8.25 4.16 -8.44
N GLY A 144 -7.75 3.81 -7.25
CA GLY A 144 -8.51 3.08 -6.25
C GLY A 144 -7.77 2.89 -4.94
N MET A 145 -8.53 2.61 -3.87
CA MET A 145 -8.01 2.30 -2.55
C MET A 145 -8.64 1.04 -1.99
N ALA A 146 -7.80 0.12 -1.53
CA ALA A 146 -8.22 -1.09 -0.82
C ALA A 146 -7.50 -1.18 0.53
N ASP A 147 -7.73 -2.25 1.26
CA ASP A 147 -7.03 -2.55 2.51
C ASP A 147 -6.53 -3.99 2.52
N GLN A 148 -5.64 -4.28 3.45
CA GLN A 148 -5.06 -5.61 3.66
C GLN A 148 -5.16 -6.01 5.14
N GLY A 149 -6.24 -5.59 5.82
CA GLY A 149 -6.44 -5.82 7.24
C GLY A 149 -5.75 -4.77 8.12
N PHE A 150 -5.80 -5.00 9.43
CA PHE A 150 -5.08 -4.17 10.39
C PHE A 150 -3.61 -4.57 10.49
N ARG A 151 -2.77 -3.59 10.78
CA ARG A 151 -1.38 -3.81 11.14
C ARG A 151 -1.28 -4.29 12.58
N VAL A 152 -0.55 -5.36 12.78
CA VAL A 152 -0.24 -5.98 14.07
C VAL A 152 1.28 -5.99 14.29
N MET A 153 1.73 -6.10 15.53
CA MET A 153 3.15 -6.19 15.85
C MET A 153 3.59 -7.65 15.91
N SER A 154 4.68 -8.05 15.25
CA SER A 154 5.36 -9.31 15.57
C SER A 154 6.65 -9.06 16.33
N THR A 155 7.01 -9.94 17.28
CA THR A 155 8.12 -9.71 18.21
C THR A 155 8.61 -11.01 18.87
N ASN A 156 9.87 -10.99 19.37
CA ASN A 156 10.44 -12.06 20.19
C ASN A 156 10.29 -11.78 21.71
N LYS A 157 9.66 -10.67 22.10
CA LYS A 157 9.39 -10.32 23.49
C LYS A 157 7.88 -10.18 23.69
N PRO A 158 7.24 -10.98 24.55
CA PRO A 158 5.80 -10.91 24.74
C PRO A 158 5.34 -9.53 25.24
N VAL A 159 4.15 -9.11 24.82
CA VAL A 159 3.51 -7.88 25.27
C VAL A 159 2.18 -8.24 25.91
N TYR A 160 2.10 -8.12 27.23
CA TYR A 160 0.89 -8.33 28.01
C TYR A 160 0.33 -7.05 28.62
N SER A 161 1.14 -5.97 28.62
CA SER A 161 0.78 -4.68 29.16
C SER A 161 1.47 -3.56 28.40
N PHE A 162 1.01 -2.32 28.57
CA PHE A 162 1.60 -1.14 27.95
C PHE A 162 3.10 -0.99 28.23
N SER A 163 3.55 -1.36 29.45
CA SER A 163 4.97 -1.26 29.83
C SER A 163 5.90 -2.18 29.03
N ASP A 164 5.38 -3.24 28.42
CA ASP A 164 6.18 -4.24 27.70
C ASP A 164 6.63 -3.77 26.30
N PHE A 165 6.03 -2.69 25.77
CA PHE A 165 6.55 -2.03 24.56
C PHE A 165 7.90 -1.35 24.77
N LYS A 166 8.22 -1.03 26.03
CA LYS A 166 9.40 -0.23 26.35
C LYS A 166 10.70 -0.88 25.89
N GLY A 167 11.42 -0.14 25.05
CA GLY A 167 12.76 -0.49 24.60
C GLY A 167 12.82 -1.60 23.56
N GLN A 168 11.70 -2.10 23.05
CA GLN A 168 11.68 -3.03 21.92
C GLN A 168 12.20 -2.33 20.66
N LYS A 169 13.16 -2.91 19.98
CA LYS A 169 13.68 -2.42 18.71
C LYS A 169 12.75 -2.85 17.61
N ILE A 170 11.84 -1.97 17.21
CA ILE A 170 10.86 -2.26 16.19
C ILE A 170 11.23 -1.61 14.86
N ARG A 171 11.14 -2.37 13.79
CA ARG A 171 11.22 -1.84 12.44
C ARG A 171 9.88 -1.24 12.04
N THR A 172 9.94 -0.08 11.39
CA THR A 172 8.78 0.54 10.72
C THR A 172 9.10 0.82 9.25
N MET A 173 8.10 1.17 8.47
CA MET A 173 8.30 1.80 7.17
C MET A 173 8.97 3.18 7.34
N GLU A 174 9.45 3.76 6.24
CA GLU A 174 10.03 5.10 6.19
C GLU A 174 8.93 6.17 6.29
N ASN A 175 8.39 6.34 7.49
CA ASN A 175 7.30 7.24 7.82
C ASN A 175 7.53 7.85 9.21
N SER A 176 7.55 9.19 9.28
CA SER A 176 7.83 9.91 10.52
C SER A 176 6.76 9.74 11.59
N TYR A 177 5.49 9.57 11.20
CA TYR A 177 4.38 9.39 12.14
C TYR A 177 4.34 7.97 12.71
N HIS A 178 4.70 6.95 11.92
CA HIS A 178 4.92 5.60 12.44
C HIS A 178 6.05 5.58 13.47
N LEU A 179 7.18 6.26 13.18
CA LEU A 179 8.26 6.42 14.14
C LEU A 179 7.79 7.13 15.41
N ALA A 180 7.00 8.20 15.28
CA ALA A 180 6.46 8.96 16.40
C ALA A 180 5.52 8.11 17.26
N PHE A 181 4.63 7.33 16.64
CA PHE A 181 3.71 6.43 17.34
C PHE A 181 4.46 5.40 18.19
N TRP A 182 5.34 4.61 17.59
CA TRP A 182 6.07 3.58 18.32
C TRP A 182 6.98 4.16 19.41
N LYS A 183 7.53 5.35 19.18
CA LYS A 183 8.29 6.08 20.20
C LYS A 183 7.39 6.55 21.33
N ALA A 184 6.18 7.04 21.04
CA ALA A 184 5.24 7.52 22.05
C ALA A 184 4.79 6.41 22.99
N ILE A 185 4.66 5.17 22.51
CA ILE A 185 4.34 4.00 23.37
C ILE A 185 5.59 3.35 24.00
N GLY A 186 6.78 3.94 23.80
CA GLY A 186 8.00 3.57 24.52
C GLY A 186 8.93 2.60 23.80
N ALA A 187 8.63 2.18 22.59
CA ALA A 187 9.52 1.38 21.76
C ALA A 187 10.66 2.22 21.15
N ASN A 188 11.64 1.54 20.56
CA ASN A 188 12.75 2.13 19.82
C ASN A 188 12.58 1.82 18.32
N PRO A 189 11.80 2.64 17.57
CA PRO A 189 11.57 2.39 16.17
C PRO A 189 12.77 2.75 15.30
N THR A 190 12.97 1.98 14.23
CA THR A 190 14.00 2.20 13.21
C THR A 190 13.36 2.03 11.83
N PRO A 191 13.45 3.02 10.94
CA PRO A 191 12.97 2.87 9.56
C PRO A 191 13.91 1.98 8.78
N MET A 192 13.34 1.13 7.92
CA MET A 192 14.10 0.18 7.11
C MET A 192 13.27 -0.27 5.91
N SER A 193 13.89 -0.43 4.74
CA SER A 193 13.25 -1.02 3.57
C SER A 193 12.67 -2.40 3.87
N PHE A 194 11.53 -2.76 3.25
CA PHE A 194 10.87 -4.04 3.55
C PHE A 194 11.74 -5.25 3.21
N SER A 195 12.52 -5.19 2.14
CA SER A 195 13.44 -6.25 1.71
C SER A 195 14.52 -6.61 2.74
N GLU A 196 14.80 -5.73 3.70
CA GLU A 196 15.81 -5.94 4.73
C GLU A 196 15.23 -6.54 6.03
N VAL A 197 13.88 -6.57 6.17
CA VAL A 197 13.21 -6.93 7.44
C VAL A 197 13.52 -8.34 7.89
N TYR A 198 13.36 -9.34 7.01
CA TYR A 198 13.61 -10.74 7.37
C TYR A 198 15.03 -10.96 7.90
N ILE A 199 16.01 -10.41 7.18
CA ILE A 199 17.43 -10.49 7.60
C ILE A 199 17.67 -9.71 8.89
N GLY A 200 17.03 -8.54 9.06
CA GLY A 200 17.11 -7.76 10.28
C GLY A 200 16.61 -8.51 11.52
N LEU A 201 15.49 -9.23 11.40
CA LEU A 201 14.94 -10.11 12.43
C LEU A 201 15.87 -11.31 12.70
N GLN A 202 16.31 -11.99 11.64
CA GLN A 202 17.20 -13.17 11.74
C GLN A 202 18.54 -12.84 12.44
N GLN A 203 19.09 -11.65 12.16
CA GLN A 203 20.33 -11.17 12.76
C GLN A 203 20.14 -10.47 14.11
N HIS A 204 18.91 -10.35 14.60
CA HIS A 204 18.55 -9.64 15.83
C HIS A 204 19.01 -8.17 15.87
N THR A 205 19.13 -7.52 14.71
CA THR A 205 19.36 -6.06 14.63
C THR A 205 18.09 -5.30 15.01
N ILE A 206 16.94 -5.89 14.76
CA ILE A 206 15.62 -5.52 15.24
C ILE A 206 14.99 -6.68 16.01
N ASP A 207 14.17 -6.38 17.02
CA ASP A 207 13.47 -7.38 17.84
C ASP A 207 12.05 -7.65 17.32
N ALA A 208 11.49 -6.68 16.59
CA ALA A 208 10.09 -6.62 16.21
C ALA A 208 9.88 -5.91 14.87
N GLN A 209 8.74 -6.13 14.27
CA GLN A 209 8.21 -5.39 13.14
C GLN A 209 6.67 -5.27 13.24
N GLU A 210 6.04 -4.52 12.36
CA GLU A 210 4.59 -4.35 12.31
C GLU A 210 4.11 -4.42 10.85
N ASN A 211 3.13 -5.27 10.60
CA ASN A 211 2.49 -5.51 9.30
C ASN A 211 1.18 -6.28 9.50
N PRO A 212 0.31 -6.36 8.49
CA PRO A 212 -0.81 -7.29 8.51
C PRO A 212 -0.37 -8.75 8.59
N TYR A 213 -1.27 -9.61 9.08
CA TYR A 213 -1.04 -11.06 9.16
C TYR A 213 -0.57 -11.66 7.83
N GLU A 214 -1.15 -11.21 6.73
CA GLU A 214 -0.82 -11.71 5.40
C GLU A 214 0.63 -11.43 5.02
N VAL A 215 1.13 -10.21 5.26
CA VAL A 215 2.53 -9.86 4.98
C VAL A 215 3.48 -10.64 5.89
N ILE A 216 3.09 -10.87 7.16
CA ILE A 216 3.87 -11.70 8.09
C ILE A 216 4.02 -13.12 7.54
N VAL A 217 2.95 -13.70 6.98
CA VAL A 217 2.98 -15.06 6.40
C VAL A 217 3.72 -15.09 5.07
N SER A 218 3.37 -14.21 4.12
CA SER A 218 3.90 -14.25 2.75
C SER A 218 5.42 -14.00 2.69
N ASN A 219 5.99 -13.34 3.70
CA ASN A 219 7.43 -13.13 3.82
C ASN A 219 8.07 -13.99 4.94
N ASN A 220 7.37 -15.01 5.43
CA ASN A 220 7.82 -15.94 6.45
C ASN A 220 8.38 -15.27 7.72
N LEU A 221 7.89 -14.07 8.07
CA LEU A 221 8.41 -13.32 9.22
C LEU A 221 8.13 -14.05 10.54
N TYR A 222 7.06 -14.84 10.59
CA TYR A 222 6.70 -15.68 11.74
C TYR A 222 7.78 -16.70 12.11
N GLU A 223 8.63 -17.12 11.16
CA GLU A 223 9.76 -18.03 11.45
C GLU A 223 10.81 -17.40 12.39
N GLN A 224 10.86 -16.07 12.42
CA GLN A 224 11.81 -15.29 13.20
C GLN A 224 11.17 -14.63 14.42
N GLN A 225 9.87 -14.90 14.70
CA GLN A 225 9.10 -14.18 15.72
C GLN A 225 8.27 -15.13 16.57
N ASP A 226 8.45 -15.07 17.89
CA ASP A 226 7.76 -15.94 18.87
C ASP A 226 6.30 -15.51 19.11
N TYR A 227 5.99 -14.23 18.85
CA TYR A 227 4.69 -13.62 19.17
C TYR A 227 4.21 -12.72 18.06
N VAL A 228 2.88 -12.71 17.84
CA VAL A 228 2.15 -11.63 17.17
C VAL A 228 1.24 -10.99 18.21
N VAL A 229 1.28 -9.67 18.30
CA VAL A 229 0.49 -8.86 19.24
C VAL A 229 -0.55 -8.08 18.44
N GLU A 230 -1.83 -8.31 18.74
CA GLU A 230 -2.96 -7.64 18.07
C GLU A 230 -3.08 -6.18 18.51
N THR A 231 -2.11 -5.38 18.08
CA THR A 231 -2.13 -3.93 18.33
C THR A 231 -3.22 -3.24 17.53
N ASN A 232 -3.55 -3.72 16.34
CA ASN A 232 -4.55 -3.18 15.42
C ASN A 232 -4.49 -1.65 15.34
N HIS A 233 -3.27 -1.12 15.31
CA HIS A 233 -2.99 0.29 15.49
C HIS A 233 -3.29 1.15 14.26
N LEU A 234 -3.28 0.54 13.07
CA LEU A 234 -3.60 1.20 11.79
C LEU A 234 -4.24 0.19 10.83
N PRO A 235 -5.23 0.58 10.03
CA PRO A 235 -5.58 -0.18 8.83
C PRO A 235 -4.42 -0.13 7.84
N HIS A 236 -4.15 -1.23 7.13
CA HIS A 236 -3.14 -1.26 6.08
C HIS A 236 -3.80 -0.87 4.76
N LEU A 237 -3.93 0.42 4.52
CA LEU A 237 -4.47 0.95 3.28
C LEU A 237 -3.46 0.83 2.15
N ILE A 238 -3.94 0.41 0.99
CA ILE A 238 -3.18 0.31 -0.25
C ILE A 238 -3.86 1.12 -1.33
N SER A 239 -3.08 1.89 -2.09
CA SER A 239 -3.56 2.66 -3.23
C SER A 239 -3.01 2.10 -4.53
N LEU A 240 -3.86 2.08 -5.56
CA LEU A 240 -3.49 1.92 -6.95
C LEU A 240 -3.40 3.31 -7.56
N ILE A 241 -2.22 3.68 -7.99
CA ILE A 241 -1.92 4.99 -8.57
C ILE A 241 -1.28 4.85 -9.95
N VAL A 242 -1.47 5.87 -10.75
CA VAL A 242 -0.82 6.03 -12.06
C VAL A 242 -0.19 7.42 -12.14
N ASN A 243 0.88 7.58 -12.93
CA ASN A 243 1.41 8.90 -13.25
C ASN A 243 0.31 9.78 -13.86
N ASP A 244 0.10 10.99 -13.34
CA ASP A 244 -1.04 11.84 -13.69
C ASP A 244 -0.96 12.35 -15.14
N ASP A 245 0.22 12.73 -15.61
CA ASP A 245 0.42 13.16 -17.01
C ASP A 245 0.21 12.00 -17.98
N PHE A 246 0.74 10.81 -17.64
CA PHE A 246 0.49 9.61 -18.43
C PHE A 246 -1.00 9.30 -18.55
N PHE A 247 -1.76 9.36 -17.45
CA PHE A 247 -3.20 9.10 -17.45
C PHE A 247 -3.96 10.12 -18.31
N LYS A 248 -3.65 11.40 -18.17
CA LYS A 248 -4.27 12.50 -18.93
C LYS A 248 -3.96 12.46 -20.43
N ASP A 249 -2.81 11.94 -20.81
CA ASP A 249 -2.40 11.82 -22.22
C ASP A 249 -3.07 10.65 -22.96
N LEU A 250 -3.74 9.74 -22.22
CA LEU A 250 -4.50 8.64 -22.83
C LEU A 250 -5.80 9.14 -23.46
N PRO A 251 -6.28 8.47 -24.52
CA PRO A 251 -7.63 8.65 -25.05
C PRO A 251 -8.70 8.47 -23.96
N GLU A 252 -9.81 9.21 -24.05
CA GLU A 252 -10.88 9.19 -23.04
C GLU A 252 -11.46 7.79 -22.82
N ASP A 253 -11.63 7.00 -23.88
CA ASP A 253 -12.10 5.60 -23.78
C ASP A 253 -11.12 4.68 -23.03
N GLU A 254 -9.83 4.96 -23.09
CA GLU A 254 -8.80 4.20 -22.35
C GLU A 254 -8.74 4.62 -20.87
N GLN A 255 -8.97 5.90 -20.57
CA GLN A 255 -9.13 6.40 -19.19
C GLN A 255 -10.37 5.78 -18.53
N GLU A 256 -11.51 5.69 -19.26
CA GLU A 256 -12.72 5.04 -18.77
C GLU A 256 -12.49 3.55 -18.47
N ILE A 257 -11.80 2.83 -19.35
CA ILE A 257 -11.42 1.42 -19.12
C ILE A 257 -10.57 1.29 -17.85
N MET A 258 -9.57 2.15 -17.67
CA MET A 258 -8.71 2.11 -16.47
C MET A 258 -9.50 2.37 -15.19
N THR A 259 -10.40 3.31 -15.22
CA THR A 259 -11.25 3.67 -14.07
C THR A 259 -12.17 2.51 -13.70
N GLU A 260 -12.84 1.90 -14.68
CA GLU A 260 -13.72 0.75 -14.42
C GLU A 260 -12.93 -0.49 -13.95
N ALA A 261 -11.80 -0.79 -14.58
CA ALA A 261 -10.91 -1.87 -14.16
C ALA A 261 -10.43 -1.69 -12.71
N ALA A 262 -10.05 -0.47 -12.34
CA ALA A 262 -9.61 -0.16 -10.98
C ALA A 262 -10.73 -0.32 -9.95
N LYS A 263 -11.96 0.06 -10.29
CA LYS A 263 -13.12 -0.13 -9.43
C LYS A 263 -13.37 -1.61 -9.15
N ILE A 264 -13.42 -2.45 -10.21
CA ILE A 264 -13.60 -3.91 -10.07
C ILE A 264 -12.47 -4.51 -9.23
N ALA A 265 -11.23 -4.12 -9.52
CA ALA A 265 -10.07 -4.62 -8.80
C ALA A 265 -10.07 -4.20 -7.32
N THR A 266 -10.54 -2.98 -6.99
CA THR A 266 -10.66 -2.49 -5.61
C THR A 266 -11.65 -3.34 -4.81
N GLU A 267 -12.84 -3.59 -5.36
CA GLU A 267 -13.86 -4.43 -4.73
C GLU A 267 -13.32 -5.85 -4.49
N TYR A 268 -12.71 -6.44 -5.52
CA TYR A 268 -12.10 -7.77 -5.44
C TYR A 268 -10.98 -7.85 -4.38
N ALA A 269 -10.11 -6.84 -4.32
CA ALA A 269 -9.02 -6.80 -3.33
C ALA A 269 -9.57 -6.80 -1.89
N ARG A 270 -10.62 -6.04 -1.62
CA ARG A 270 -11.27 -6.01 -0.30
C ARG A 270 -11.91 -7.35 0.06
N GLU A 271 -12.58 -8.00 -0.90
CA GLU A 271 -13.12 -9.35 -0.70
C GLU A 271 -12.01 -10.36 -0.37
N GLN A 272 -10.87 -10.26 -1.06
CA GLN A 272 -9.72 -11.13 -0.78
C GLN A 272 -9.08 -10.81 0.57
N SER A 273 -9.02 -9.55 0.98
CA SER A 273 -8.56 -9.14 2.31
C SER A 273 -9.36 -9.86 3.40
N ASP A 274 -10.68 -9.77 3.34
CA ASP A 274 -11.57 -10.39 4.33
C ASP A 274 -11.48 -11.91 4.34
N ALA A 275 -11.44 -12.52 3.15
CA ALA A 275 -11.46 -13.98 3.01
C ALA A 275 -10.19 -14.68 3.51
N ARG A 276 -9.04 -13.99 3.51
CA ARG A 276 -7.72 -14.60 3.72
C ARG A 276 -7.17 -14.48 5.14
N ILE A 277 -7.69 -13.56 5.95
CA ILE A 277 -7.15 -13.26 7.30
C ILE A 277 -7.15 -14.50 8.20
N ALA A 278 -8.24 -15.26 8.23
CA ALA A 278 -8.36 -16.44 9.10
C ALA A 278 -7.32 -17.52 8.77
N ASP A 279 -7.07 -17.78 7.49
CA ASP A 279 -6.08 -18.78 7.05
C ASP A 279 -4.65 -18.34 7.38
N LYS A 280 -4.36 -17.04 7.29
CA LYS A 280 -3.05 -16.49 7.66
C LYS A 280 -2.80 -16.55 9.17
N ILE A 281 -3.83 -16.29 9.99
CA ILE A 281 -3.79 -16.49 11.45
C ILE A 281 -3.49 -17.96 11.76
N ALA A 282 -4.23 -18.89 11.14
CA ALA A 282 -4.02 -20.32 11.36
C ALA A 282 -2.58 -20.76 11.01
N THR A 283 -2.04 -20.27 9.90
CA THR A 283 -0.64 -20.54 9.50
C THR A 283 0.36 -20.08 10.55
N ILE A 284 0.18 -18.91 11.13
CA ILE A 284 1.03 -18.35 12.19
C ILE A 284 0.94 -19.22 13.46
N GLU A 285 -0.28 -19.61 13.88
CA GLU A 285 -0.48 -20.45 15.06
C GLU A 285 0.09 -21.86 14.87
N GLU A 286 -0.07 -22.47 13.69
CA GLU A 286 0.49 -23.77 13.35
C GLU A 286 2.03 -23.77 13.36
N SER A 287 2.68 -22.66 13.08
CA SER A 287 4.13 -22.51 13.19
C SER A 287 4.64 -22.52 14.63
N GLY A 288 3.75 -22.33 15.61
CA GLY A 288 4.07 -22.22 17.02
C GLY A 288 4.23 -20.80 17.54
N THR A 289 4.11 -19.79 16.67
CA THR A 289 4.06 -18.37 17.04
C THR A 289 2.76 -18.07 17.78
N LYS A 290 2.84 -17.40 18.92
CA LYS A 290 1.68 -17.14 19.78
C LYS A 290 1.04 -15.80 19.44
N ILE A 291 -0.26 -15.79 19.27
CA ILE A 291 -1.03 -14.56 19.08
C ILE A 291 -1.48 -14.04 20.46
N LEU A 292 -1.21 -12.77 20.73
CA LEU A 292 -1.53 -12.09 21.99
C LEU A 292 -2.51 -10.96 21.71
N THR A 293 -3.68 -11.04 22.34
CA THR A 293 -4.67 -9.95 22.32
C THR A 293 -4.40 -9.00 23.50
N LEU A 294 -4.39 -7.70 23.23
CA LEU A 294 -4.24 -6.67 24.27
C LEU A 294 -5.56 -6.45 25.02
N ASP A 295 -5.45 -6.27 26.34
CA ASP A 295 -6.60 -5.89 27.15
C ASP A 295 -7.04 -4.42 26.93
N ASP A 296 -8.25 -4.09 27.38
CA ASP A 296 -8.83 -2.76 27.20
C ASP A 296 -8.01 -1.66 27.90
N GLN A 297 -7.37 -1.97 29.03
CA GLN A 297 -6.50 -1.02 29.71
C GLN A 297 -5.29 -0.67 28.87
N THR A 298 -4.61 -1.67 28.33
CA THR A 298 -3.42 -1.48 27.46
C THR A 298 -3.81 -0.71 26.18
N ARG A 299 -4.96 -1.02 25.57
CA ARG A 299 -5.48 -0.27 24.42
C ARG A 299 -5.74 1.20 24.74
N ALA A 300 -6.35 1.48 25.91
CA ALA A 300 -6.59 2.85 26.36
C ALA A 300 -5.28 3.62 26.63
N GLU A 301 -4.26 2.95 27.17
CA GLU A 301 -2.94 3.55 27.39
C GLU A 301 -2.23 3.86 26.07
N ILE A 302 -2.35 2.99 25.03
CA ILE A 302 -1.85 3.24 23.68
C ILE A 302 -2.54 4.47 23.08
N ARG A 303 -3.89 4.52 23.08
CA ARG A 303 -4.66 5.68 22.58
C ARG A 303 -4.24 6.98 23.27
N LYS A 304 -4.07 6.95 24.59
CA LYS A 304 -3.61 8.11 25.36
C LYS A 304 -2.20 8.55 24.98
N ALA A 305 -1.27 7.62 24.80
CA ALA A 305 0.10 7.92 24.40
C ALA A 305 0.18 8.46 22.98
N SER A 306 -0.74 8.06 22.10
CA SER A 306 -0.82 8.51 20.70
C SER A 306 -1.25 9.97 20.52
N LYS A 307 -1.70 10.64 21.59
CA LYS A 307 -2.22 12.01 21.49
C LYS A 307 -1.25 12.99 20.82
N SER A 308 0.03 12.89 21.09
CA SER A 308 1.04 13.74 20.46
C SER A 308 1.21 13.47 18.96
N VAL A 309 0.86 12.28 18.48
CA VAL A 309 0.87 11.94 17.05
C VAL A 309 -0.34 12.59 16.38
N TYR A 310 -1.52 12.52 17.01
CA TYR A 310 -2.72 13.23 16.53
C TYR A 310 -2.47 14.72 16.38
N GLU A 311 -1.98 15.37 17.45
CA GLU A 311 -1.65 16.80 17.45
C GLU A 311 -0.66 17.14 16.33
N SER A 312 0.36 16.31 16.15
CA SER A 312 1.35 16.54 15.09
C SER A 312 0.79 16.37 13.69
N ILE A 313 -0.12 15.41 13.45
CA ILE A 313 -0.76 15.23 12.14
C ILE A 313 -1.70 16.41 11.88
N GLU A 314 -2.59 16.74 12.83
CA GLU A 314 -3.54 17.85 12.73
C GLU A 314 -2.86 19.19 12.39
N GLU A 315 -1.67 19.46 12.99
CA GLU A 315 -0.91 20.70 12.76
C GLU A 315 -0.22 20.75 11.38
N ASN A 316 -0.02 19.60 10.71
CA ASN A 316 0.83 19.53 9.51
C ASN A 316 0.09 19.15 8.24
N ILE A 317 -1.21 18.84 8.30
CA ILE A 317 -2.03 18.51 7.11
C ILE A 317 -3.13 19.55 6.89
N ASP A 318 -3.76 19.51 5.70
CA ASP A 318 -4.90 20.36 5.42
C ASP A 318 -6.04 20.08 6.44
N PRO A 319 -6.53 21.14 7.14
CA PRO A 319 -7.62 21.00 8.10
C PRO A 319 -8.92 20.43 7.49
N ALA A 320 -9.19 20.62 6.19
CA ALA A 320 -10.36 20.05 5.56
C ALA A 320 -10.27 18.52 5.49
N ILE A 321 -9.07 17.99 5.17
CA ILE A 321 -8.80 16.55 5.13
C ILE A 321 -8.90 15.95 6.54
N TYR A 322 -8.24 16.58 7.53
CA TYR A 322 -8.30 16.12 8.92
C TYR A 322 -9.74 16.07 9.42
N ASN A 323 -10.50 17.16 9.25
CA ASN A 323 -11.87 17.24 9.74
C ASN A 323 -12.79 16.24 9.03
N ALA A 324 -12.67 16.07 7.71
CA ALA A 324 -13.47 15.11 6.96
C ALA A 324 -13.17 13.65 7.39
N TYR A 325 -11.92 13.32 7.70
CA TYR A 325 -11.54 12.00 8.18
C TYR A 325 -12.04 11.73 9.59
N MET A 326 -11.97 12.72 10.48
CA MET A 326 -12.34 12.60 11.89
C MET A 326 -13.85 12.83 12.14
N ASP A 327 -14.62 13.27 11.14
CA ASP A 327 -16.06 13.48 11.29
C ASP A 327 -16.77 12.19 11.69
N GLY A 328 -17.56 12.25 12.80
CA GLY A 328 -18.27 11.10 13.36
C GLY A 328 -17.39 10.12 14.17
N ILE A 329 -16.10 10.40 14.36
CA ILE A 329 -15.18 9.60 15.18
C ILE A 329 -15.03 10.27 16.56
N GLU A 330 -15.31 9.52 17.66
CA GLU A 330 -15.23 10.00 19.06
C GLU A 330 -13.83 9.78 19.70
#